data_4b3055d1d1d1700c1172c898cbecc5bf
#
_entry.id   4b3055d1d1d1700c1172c898cbecc5bf
#
_cell.length_a   1.000
_cell.length_b   1.000
_cell.length_c   1.000
_cell.angle_alpha   90.00
_cell.angle_beta   90.00
_cell.angle_gamma   90.00
#
_symmetry.space_group_name_H-M   'P 1'
#
loop_
_entity.id
_entity.type
_entity.pdbx_description
1 polymer ?
#
loop_
_entity_poly.entity_id
_entity_poly.type
_entity_poly.pdbx_seq_one_letter_code
_entity_poly.pdbx_strand_id
1 'polypeptide(L)'
;DYEKFKNELIRLLSFVTVFGVCFIVLMGVAGQWATRIAFGSEYEISTRNMLLLAISSIGLMYALSITQGLLAFHRQGLSATAWIFGIATFPVTISFGEDLFLRVEVALIFTVFITVLLLGVFITKSFKTQRVNKT
;
A
#
# COMPACT_ATOMS: atom_id res chain seq x y z
N ASP A 1 -5.31 -4.12 27.02
CA ASP A 1 -5.36 -4.95 25.78
C ASP A 1 -4.51 -4.43 24.62
N TYR A 2 -3.51 -3.59 24.95
CA TYR A 2 -2.56 -3.04 24.00
C TYR A 2 -1.73 -4.11 23.27
N GLU A 3 -1.18 -5.08 24.00
CA GLU A 3 -0.38 -6.17 23.41
C GLU A 3 -1.24 -7.06 22.50
N LYS A 4 -2.49 -7.28 22.87
CA LYS A 4 -3.44 -8.02 22.04
C LYS A 4 -3.68 -7.30 20.72
N PHE A 5 -3.95 -5.99 20.76
CA PHE A 5 -4.16 -5.19 19.54
C PHE A 5 -2.92 -5.16 18.64
N LYS A 6 -1.73 -4.97 19.22
CA LYS A 6 -0.46 -5.01 18.49
C LYS A 6 -0.25 -6.35 17.78
N ASN A 7 -0.52 -7.46 18.48
CA ASN A 7 -0.38 -8.80 17.92
C ASN A 7 -1.38 -9.04 16.78
N GLU A 8 -2.62 -8.57 16.91
CA GLU A 8 -3.63 -8.66 15.84
C GLU A 8 -3.22 -7.83 14.62
N LEU A 9 -2.69 -6.61 14.82
CA LEU A 9 -2.19 -5.78 13.72
C LEU A 9 -1.00 -6.45 13.00
N ILE A 10 -0.05 -7.01 13.74
CA ILE A 10 1.09 -7.75 13.16
C ILE A 10 0.57 -8.97 12.38
N ARG A 11 -0.40 -9.70 12.92
CA ARG A 11 -1.01 -10.85 12.24
C ARG A 11 -1.69 -10.43 10.94
N LEU A 12 -2.43 -9.32 10.95
CA LEU A 12 -3.05 -8.76 9.75
C LEU A 12 -2.01 -8.37 8.69
N LEU A 13 -0.96 -7.67 9.09
CA LEU A 13 0.13 -7.29 8.18
C LEU A 13 0.87 -8.51 7.62
N SER A 14 1.09 -9.54 8.43
CA SER A 14 1.68 -10.81 7.97
C SER A 14 0.78 -11.51 6.95
N PHE A 15 -0.53 -11.51 7.18
CA PHE A 15 -1.49 -12.05 6.21
C PHE A 15 -1.45 -11.27 4.89
N VAL A 16 -1.41 -9.94 4.94
CA VAL A 16 -1.26 -9.08 3.74
C VAL A 16 0.05 -9.39 3.01
N THR A 17 1.14 -9.66 3.74
CA THR A 17 2.42 -10.03 3.13
C THR A 17 2.31 -11.35 2.37
N VAL A 18 1.81 -12.40 3.01
CA VAL A 18 1.69 -13.73 2.39
C VAL A 18 0.78 -13.66 1.16
N PHE A 19 -0.40 -13.07 1.32
CA PHE A 19 -1.34 -12.88 0.22
C PHE A 19 -0.74 -12.05 -0.91
N GLY A 20 -0.02 -10.98 -0.56
CA GLY A 20 0.64 -10.10 -1.52
C GLY A 20 1.72 -10.80 -2.33
N VAL A 21 2.57 -11.61 -1.70
CA VAL A 21 3.59 -12.40 -2.40
C VAL A 21 2.93 -13.40 -3.35
N CYS A 22 1.90 -14.12 -2.90
CA CYS A 22 1.14 -15.03 -3.77
C CYS A 22 0.52 -14.28 -4.96
N PHE A 23 -0.01 -13.08 -4.73
CA PHE A 23 -0.62 -12.25 -5.77
C PHE A 23 0.41 -11.77 -6.81
N ILE A 24 1.60 -11.33 -6.37
CA ILE A 24 2.70 -10.95 -7.29
C ILE A 24 3.10 -12.14 -8.16
N VAL A 25 3.30 -13.32 -7.57
CA VAL A 25 3.66 -14.53 -8.32
C VAL A 25 2.56 -14.88 -9.32
N LEU A 26 1.31 -14.85 -8.90
CA LEU A 26 0.16 -15.11 -9.76
C LEU A 26 0.11 -14.13 -10.95
N MET A 27 0.28 -12.83 -10.69
CA MET A 27 0.31 -11.80 -11.75
C MET A 27 1.49 -11.98 -12.70
N GLY A 28 2.65 -12.37 -12.18
CA GLY A 28 3.84 -12.64 -13.01
C GLY A 28 3.68 -13.84 -13.94
N VAL A 29 2.99 -14.88 -13.49
CA VAL A 29 2.84 -16.14 -14.24
C VAL A 29 1.59 -16.14 -15.13
N ALA A 30 0.46 -15.71 -14.59
CA ALA A 30 -0.85 -15.86 -15.23
C ALA A 30 -1.49 -14.53 -15.67
N GLY A 31 -0.88 -13.38 -15.33
CA GLY A 31 -1.49 -12.06 -15.55
C GLY A 31 -1.82 -11.78 -17.00
N GLN A 32 -0.89 -12.04 -17.93
CA GLN A 32 -1.13 -11.85 -19.38
C GLN A 32 -2.25 -12.75 -19.91
N TRP A 33 -2.28 -14.01 -19.47
CA TRP A 33 -3.31 -14.95 -19.86
C TRP A 33 -4.70 -14.50 -19.35
N ALA A 34 -4.77 -14.09 -18.10
CA ALA A 34 -6.00 -13.56 -17.49
C ALA A 34 -6.50 -12.30 -18.22
N THR A 35 -5.59 -11.38 -18.59
CA THR A 35 -5.94 -10.16 -19.31
C THR A 35 -6.48 -10.48 -20.72
N ARG A 36 -5.86 -11.42 -21.43
CA ARG A 36 -6.34 -11.85 -22.76
C ARG A 36 -7.74 -12.46 -22.69
N ILE A 37 -8.05 -13.24 -21.66
CA ILE A 37 -9.39 -13.83 -21.48
C ILE A 37 -10.41 -12.74 -21.12
N ALA A 38 -10.06 -11.81 -20.26
CA ALA A 38 -10.99 -10.80 -19.77
C ALA A 38 -11.29 -9.71 -20.80
N PHE A 39 -10.30 -9.28 -21.57
CA PHE A 39 -10.36 -8.08 -22.43
C PHE A 39 -10.09 -8.38 -23.93
N GLY A 40 -9.74 -9.60 -24.28
CA GLY A 40 -9.42 -10.00 -25.66
C GLY A 40 -7.93 -9.85 -26.00
N SER A 41 -7.55 -10.45 -27.15
CA SER A 41 -6.16 -10.53 -27.59
C SER A 41 -5.52 -9.19 -27.99
N GLU A 42 -6.33 -8.15 -28.18
CA GLU A 42 -5.84 -6.81 -28.54
C GLU A 42 -5.30 -6.04 -27.33
N TYR A 43 -5.62 -6.46 -26.10
CA TYR A 43 -5.17 -5.83 -24.87
C TYR A 43 -3.92 -6.54 -24.31
N GLU A 44 -2.76 -6.20 -24.86
CA GLU A 44 -1.49 -6.72 -24.35
C GLU A 44 -0.89 -5.76 -23.30
N ILE A 45 -1.11 -6.07 -22.02
CA ILE A 45 -0.39 -5.40 -20.92
C ILE A 45 0.90 -6.18 -20.65
N SER A 46 2.03 -5.49 -20.61
CA SER A 46 3.32 -6.14 -20.33
C SER A 46 3.34 -6.72 -18.92
N THR A 47 4.03 -7.85 -18.73
CA THR A 47 4.21 -8.46 -17.39
C THR A 47 4.82 -7.48 -16.39
N ARG A 48 5.72 -6.59 -16.84
CA ARG A 48 6.32 -5.53 -16.01
C ARG A 48 5.23 -4.62 -15.43
N ASN A 49 4.31 -4.13 -16.26
CA ASN A 49 3.25 -3.24 -15.82
C ASN A 49 2.31 -3.94 -14.84
N MET A 50 1.98 -5.20 -15.08
CA MET A 50 1.17 -6.00 -14.14
C MET A 50 1.84 -6.18 -12.78
N LEU A 51 3.15 -6.43 -12.77
CA LEU A 51 3.92 -6.55 -11.53
C LEU A 51 3.99 -5.22 -10.76
N LEU A 52 4.20 -4.10 -11.45
CA LEU A 52 4.23 -2.77 -10.82
C LEU A 52 2.87 -2.41 -10.22
N LEU A 53 1.77 -2.70 -10.92
CA LEU A 53 0.41 -2.52 -10.39
C LEU A 53 0.13 -3.44 -9.21
N ALA A 54 0.58 -4.70 -9.25
CA ALA A 54 0.43 -5.63 -8.13
C ALA A 54 1.19 -5.14 -6.89
N ILE A 55 2.42 -4.64 -7.05
CA ILE A 55 3.21 -4.04 -5.96
C ILE A 55 2.49 -2.83 -5.37
N SER A 56 1.97 -1.93 -6.20
CA SER A 56 1.20 -0.76 -5.74
C SER A 56 -0.05 -1.17 -4.96
N SER A 57 -0.76 -2.20 -5.42
CA SER A 57 -1.97 -2.71 -4.78
C SER A 57 -1.68 -3.29 -3.40
N ILE A 58 -0.57 -4.02 -3.25
CA ILE A 58 -0.14 -4.57 -1.95
C ILE A 58 0.25 -3.44 -1.01
N GLY A 59 1.01 -2.46 -1.48
CA GLY A 59 1.33 -1.26 -0.70
C GLY A 59 0.07 -0.53 -0.22
N LEU A 60 -0.96 -0.43 -1.08
CA LEU A 60 -2.26 0.13 -0.70
C LEU A 60 -2.95 -0.70 0.41
N MET A 61 -2.89 -2.04 0.33
CA MET A 61 -3.42 -2.91 1.40
C MET A 61 -2.69 -2.68 2.73
N TYR A 62 -1.36 -2.48 2.70
CA TYR A 62 -0.60 -2.10 3.90
C TYR A 62 -1.06 -0.75 4.45
N ALA A 63 -1.19 0.27 3.59
CA ALA A 63 -1.65 1.60 4.00
C ALA A 63 -3.03 1.53 4.66
N LEU A 64 -3.98 0.81 4.07
CA LEU A 64 -5.32 0.62 4.61
C LEU A 64 -5.30 -0.12 5.96
N SER A 65 -4.49 -1.18 6.08
CA SER A 65 -4.37 -1.95 7.33
C SER A 65 -3.81 -1.11 8.47
N ILE A 66 -2.77 -0.29 8.23
CA ILE A 66 -2.20 0.60 9.24
C ILE A 66 -3.18 1.75 9.56
N THR A 67 -3.91 2.25 8.56
CA THR A 67 -4.98 3.24 8.75
C THR A 67 -6.02 2.72 9.75
N GLN A 68 -6.51 1.49 9.61
CA GLN A 68 -7.45 0.89 10.57
C GLN A 68 -6.85 0.85 11.98
N GLY A 69 -5.56 0.56 12.10
CA GLY A 69 -4.85 0.63 13.38
C GLY A 69 -4.86 2.03 14.00
N LEU A 70 -4.62 3.09 13.23
CA LEU A 70 -4.67 4.48 13.69
C LEU A 70 -6.10 4.90 14.08
N LEU A 71 -7.11 4.47 13.33
CA LEU A 71 -8.51 4.72 13.65
C LEU A 71 -8.90 4.10 15.00
N ALA A 72 -8.46 2.87 15.28
CA ALA A 72 -8.69 2.22 16.57
C ALA A 72 -8.06 2.98 17.76
N PHE A 73 -7.01 3.77 17.53
CA PHE A 73 -6.43 4.68 18.52
C PHE A 73 -7.06 6.08 18.56
N HIS A 74 -8.16 6.30 17.85
CA HIS A 74 -8.79 7.61 17.69
C HIS A 74 -7.84 8.69 17.12
N ARG A 75 -6.86 8.27 16.31
CA ARG A 75 -5.85 9.13 15.66
C ARG A 75 -6.18 9.41 14.20
N GLN A 76 -7.43 9.70 13.91
CA GLN A 76 -7.95 9.94 12.55
C GLN A 76 -7.21 11.06 11.81
N GLY A 77 -6.88 12.15 12.53
CA GLY A 77 -6.15 13.27 11.94
C GLY A 77 -4.75 12.90 11.43
N LEU A 78 -4.03 12.02 12.14
CA LEU A 78 -2.72 11.54 11.68
C LEU A 78 -2.86 10.65 10.42
N SER A 79 -3.90 9.81 10.38
CA SER A 79 -4.18 9.01 9.19
C SER A 79 -4.51 9.92 7.98
N ALA A 80 -5.42 10.88 8.16
CA ALA A 80 -5.77 11.84 7.10
C ALA A 80 -4.54 12.61 6.60
N THR A 81 -3.69 13.08 7.51
CA THR A 81 -2.44 13.78 7.16
C THR A 81 -1.52 12.90 6.31
N ALA A 82 -1.32 11.63 6.68
CA ALA A 82 -0.48 10.71 5.90
C ALA A 82 -1.03 10.52 4.48
N TRP A 83 -2.34 10.36 4.33
CA TRP A 83 -2.98 10.22 3.02
C TRP A 83 -2.88 11.49 2.17
N ILE A 84 -3.11 12.68 2.76
CA ILE A 84 -2.99 13.96 2.04
C ILE A 84 -1.57 14.14 1.51
N PHE A 85 -0.55 13.93 2.35
CA PHE A 85 0.85 14.04 1.91
C PHE A 85 1.22 12.99 0.88
N GLY A 86 0.80 11.74 1.08
CA GLY A 86 1.03 10.68 0.10
C GLY A 86 0.42 11.01 -1.26
N ILE A 87 -0.86 11.38 -1.31
CA ILE A 87 -1.56 11.73 -2.56
C ILE A 87 -0.95 12.97 -3.21
N ALA A 88 -0.49 13.96 -2.42
CA ALA A 88 0.15 15.16 -2.95
C ALA A 88 1.47 14.87 -3.70
N THR A 89 2.11 13.73 -3.47
CA THR A 89 3.30 13.31 -4.23
C THR A 89 2.96 12.84 -5.64
N PHE A 90 1.74 12.38 -5.89
CA PHE A 90 1.32 11.82 -7.17
C PHE A 90 1.46 12.82 -8.33
N PRO A 91 0.87 14.05 -8.29
CA PRO A 91 1.00 15.02 -9.37
C PRO A 91 2.44 15.48 -9.60
N VAL A 92 3.27 15.47 -8.55
CA VAL A 92 4.69 15.79 -8.68
C VAL A 92 5.41 14.67 -9.43
N THR A 93 5.20 13.42 -9.01
CA THR A 93 5.91 12.27 -9.58
C THR A 93 5.50 11.99 -11.02
N ILE A 94 4.22 12.14 -11.35
CA ILE A 94 3.70 11.91 -12.70
C ILE A 94 4.23 12.94 -13.73
N SER A 95 4.76 14.05 -13.25
CA SER A 95 5.34 15.08 -14.14
C SER A 95 6.70 14.69 -14.72
N PHE A 96 7.36 13.64 -14.20
CA PHE A 96 8.67 13.19 -14.64
C PHE A 96 8.58 11.91 -15.48
N GLY A 97 9.27 11.89 -16.63
CA GLY A 97 9.37 10.72 -17.52
C GLY A 97 8.71 10.93 -18.89
N GLU A 98 9.05 10.08 -19.85
CA GLU A 98 8.57 10.15 -21.24
C GLU A 98 7.40 9.19 -21.52
N ASP A 99 7.43 7.98 -20.93
CA ASP A 99 6.41 6.94 -21.11
C ASP A 99 5.26 7.14 -20.11
N LEU A 100 4.04 7.36 -20.62
CA LEU A 100 2.85 7.63 -19.81
C LEU A 100 2.53 6.48 -18.83
N PHE A 101 2.61 5.23 -19.28
CA PHE A 101 2.31 4.07 -18.43
C PHE A 101 3.30 3.96 -17.27
N LEU A 102 4.59 4.06 -17.57
CA LEU A 102 5.65 4.01 -16.55
C LEU A 102 5.53 5.15 -15.55
N ARG A 103 5.18 6.35 -16.01
CA ARG A 103 4.96 7.53 -15.15
C ARG A 103 3.87 7.28 -14.11
N VAL A 104 2.72 6.77 -14.57
CA VAL A 104 1.58 6.48 -13.68
C VAL A 104 1.93 5.39 -12.68
N GLU A 105 2.55 4.31 -13.13
CA GLU A 105 2.93 3.18 -12.27
C GLU A 105 3.95 3.58 -11.20
N VAL A 106 5.00 4.31 -11.59
CA VAL A 106 6.01 4.82 -10.65
C VAL A 106 5.39 5.83 -9.69
N ALA A 107 4.51 6.72 -10.17
CA ALA A 107 3.83 7.68 -9.31
C ALA A 107 2.93 7.00 -8.28
N LEU A 108 2.22 5.93 -8.66
CA LEU A 108 1.41 5.13 -7.74
C LEU A 108 2.27 4.44 -6.66
N ILE A 109 3.35 3.77 -7.07
CA ILE A 109 4.27 3.12 -6.14
C ILE A 109 4.84 4.13 -5.16
N PHE A 110 5.30 5.27 -5.64
CA PHE A 110 5.90 6.31 -4.81
C PHE A 110 4.88 6.90 -3.83
N THR A 111 3.68 7.22 -4.30
CA THR A 111 2.57 7.71 -3.47
C THR A 111 2.25 6.73 -2.34
N VAL A 112 2.07 5.46 -2.67
CA VAL A 112 1.74 4.43 -1.69
C VAL A 112 2.90 4.21 -0.72
N PHE A 113 4.14 4.20 -1.20
CA PHE A 113 5.33 4.06 -0.36
C PHE A 113 5.45 5.18 0.68
N ILE A 114 5.30 6.44 0.26
CA ILE A 114 5.31 7.59 1.18
C ILE A 114 4.16 7.49 2.19
N THR A 115 2.96 7.13 1.73
CA THR A 115 1.80 6.95 2.62
C THR A 115 2.06 5.88 3.68
N VAL A 116 2.57 4.71 3.29
CA VAL A 116 2.89 3.62 4.22
C VAL A 116 3.98 4.02 5.21
N LEU A 117 5.01 4.73 4.77
CA LEU A 117 6.06 5.24 5.66
C LEU A 117 5.50 6.19 6.71
N LEU A 118 4.71 7.17 6.31
CA LEU A 118 4.10 8.14 7.23
C LEU A 118 3.15 7.45 8.22
N LEU A 119 2.29 6.57 7.74
CA LEU A 119 1.39 5.77 8.58
C LEU A 119 2.18 4.89 9.55
N GLY A 120 3.26 4.25 9.12
CA GLY A 120 4.15 3.46 9.95
C GLY A 120 4.80 4.27 11.07
N VAL A 121 5.27 5.48 10.77
CA VAL A 121 5.82 6.41 11.79
C VAL A 121 4.73 6.83 12.78
N PHE A 122 3.53 7.14 12.30
CA PHE A 122 2.45 7.60 13.16
C PHE A 122 1.90 6.49 14.06
N ILE A 123 1.77 5.27 13.56
CA ILE A 123 1.30 4.14 14.36
C ILE A 123 2.33 3.77 15.44
N THR A 124 3.62 3.76 15.13
CA THR A 124 4.69 3.48 16.10
C THR A 124 4.76 4.54 17.20
N LYS A 125 4.60 5.82 16.86
CA LYS A 125 4.47 6.92 17.86
C LYS A 125 3.23 6.74 18.73
N SER A 126 2.10 6.36 18.15
CA SER A 126 0.85 6.13 18.89
C SER A 126 1.00 4.97 19.88
N PHE A 127 1.68 3.92 19.49
CA PHE A 127 2.03 2.80 20.36
C PHE A 127 2.90 3.25 21.55
N LYS A 128 3.92 4.08 21.31
CA LYS A 128 4.83 4.56 22.35
C LYS A 128 4.09 5.45 23.38
N THR A 129 3.22 6.34 22.91
CA THR A 129 2.43 7.23 23.79
C THR A 129 1.49 6.44 24.71
N GLN A 130 0.82 5.41 24.19
CA GLN A 130 -0.07 4.57 25.00
C GLN A 130 0.67 3.76 26.09
N ARG A 131 1.92 3.38 25.83
CA ARG A 131 2.75 2.66 26.79
C ARG A 131 3.14 3.56 27.97
N VAL A 132 3.47 4.81 27.70
CA VAL A 132 3.88 5.79 28.74
C VAL A 132 2.71 6.17 29.65
N ASN A 133 1.49 6.26 29.13
CA ASN A 133 0.31 6.66 29.92
C ASN A 133 -0.23 5.54 30.84
N LYS A 134 0.35 4.32 30.78
CA LYS A 134 -0.05 3.19 31.63
C LYS A 134 0.94 2.90 32.78
N THR A 135 2.09 3.57 32.81
CA THR A 135 3.04 3.58 33.93
C THR A 135 2.77 4.77 34.83
#